data_858778dcfadd0f1523ea9c49da627ed5
#
_entry.id   858778dcfadd0f1523ea9c49da627ed5
#
_cell.length_a   1.000
_cell.length_b   1.000
_cell.length_c   1.000
_cell.angle_alpha   90.00
_cell.angle_beta   90.00
_cell.angle_gamma   90.00
#
_symmetry.space_group_name_H-M   'P 1'
#
loop_
_entity.id
_entity.type
_entity.pdbx_description
1 polymer ?
#
loop_
_entity_poly.entity_id
_entity_poly.type
_entity_poly.pdbx_seq_one_letter_code
_entity_poly.pdbx_strand_id
1 'polypeptide(L)'
;MAIHESAEALISLSKRRRAISLSLAAACAMTWSLTLWAKPDSQVEYPQGYRNWTHVMSYLIGPQSPAYEKSGGLHHFYANEKAMEGYRAGRFQDGSVIVDERNKAQENEGVTRVGDLVGVAVMVKDSSRFAETGGWGFEVFRGESPTAVLTARGRATCYNCHAKQKDRDFVYTTVRKP
;
A
#
# COMPACT_ATOMS: atom_id res chain seq x y z
N MET A 1 77.30 22.21 10.11
CA MET A 1 76.29 21.76 11.09
C MET A 1 74.89 22.29 10.81
N ALA A 2 74.68 23.20 9.85
CA ALA A 2 73.39 23.82 9.55
C ALA A 2 72.51 23.10 8.43
N ILE A 3 73.14 22.20 7.67
CA ILE A 3 72.45 21.56 6.51
C ILE A 3 71.66 20.31 6.91
N HIS A 4 72.00 19.66 8.04
CA HIS A 4 71.33 18.43 8.50
C HIS A 4 70.00 18.72 9.17
N GLU A 5 69.83 19.87 9.79
CA GLU A 5 68.59 20.25 10.52
C GLU A 5 67.44 20.62 9.59
N SER A 6 67.77 21.18 8.39
CA SER A 6 66.76 21.55 7.39
C SER A 6 66.15 20.35 6.69
N ALA A 7 66.83 19.22 6.55
CA ALA A 7 66.34 18.02 5.88
C ALA A 7 65.34 17.26 6.77
N GLU A 8 65.55 17.20 8.06
CA GLU A 8 64.63 16.54 9.00
C GLU A 8 63.27 17.28 9.15
N ALA A 9 63.34 18.62 9.13
CA ALA A 9 62.11 19.44 9.20
C ALA A 9 61.21 19.26 7.97
N LEU A 10 61.77 19.13 6.78
CA LEU A 10 61.03 18.89 5.53
C LEU A 10 60.37 17.49 5.48
N ILE A 11 61.07 16.49 6.00
CA ILE A 11 60.53 15.10 6.07
C ILE A 11 59.36 15.02 7.07
N SER A 12 59.46 15.71 8.19
CA SER A 12 58.38 15.77 9.20
C SER A 12 57.13 16.45 8.67
N LEU A 13 57.27 17.54 7.91
CA LEU A 13 56.13 18.24 7.28
C LEU A 13 55.44 17.40 6.20
N SER A 14 56.20 16.62 5.42
CA SER A 14 55.64 15.74 4.39
C SER A 14 54.82 14.56 4.97
N LYS A 15 55.29 14.01 6.10
CA LYS A 15 54.55 12.92 6.81
C LYS A 15 53.27 13.45 7.46
N ARG A 16 53.26 14.66 8.01
CA ARG A 16 52.06 15.27 8.59
C ARG A 16 50.99 15.59 7.51
N ARG A 17 51.40 16.08 6.34
CA ARG A 17 50.45 16.36 5.22
C ARG A 17 49.81 15.09 4.66
N ARG A 18 50.55 13.97 4.58
CA ARG A 18 49.99 12.68 4.13
C ARG A 18 49.01 12.06 5.15
N ALA A 19 49.27 12.22 6.45
CA ALA A 19 48.38 11.74 7.50
C ALA A 19 47.03 12.51 7.54
N ILE A 20 47.05 13.83 7.31
CA ILE A 20 45.86 14.68 7.28
C ILE A 20 45.03 14.39 6.03
N SER A 21 45.64 14.14 4.87
CA SER A 21 44.93 13.82 3.62
C SER A 21 44.25 12.47 3.65
N LEU A 22 44.78 11.47 4.33
CA LEU A 22 44.15 10.15 4.50
C LEU A 22 42.98 10.19 5.48
N SER A 23 43.03 11.05 6.49
CA SER A 23 41.92 11.17 7.47
C SER A 23 40.70 11.89 6.91
N LEU A 24 40.84 12.85 5.98
CA LEU A 24 39.73 13.53 5.32
C LEU A 24 39.04 12.64 4.26
N ALA A 25 39.79 11.78 3.57
CA ALA A 25 39.24 10.86 2.58
C ALA A 25 38.35 9.75 3.24
N ALA A 26 38.73 9.30 4.44
CA ALA A 26 37.98 8.33 5.20
C ALA A 26 36.65 8.90 5.77
N ALA A 27 36.62 10.18 6.11
CA ALA A 27 35.43 10.84 6.64
C ALA A 27 34.36 11.09 5.57
N CYS A 28 34.74 11.29 4.29
CA CYS A 28 33.78 11.45 3.18
C CYS A 28 33.13 10.13 2.71
N ALA A 29 33.75 8.99 2.97
CA ALA A 29 33.23 7.69 2.54
C ALA A 29 32.12 7.13 3.45
N MET A 30 31.95 7.66 4.67
CA MET A 30 30.97 7.17 5.64
C MET A 30 29.61 7.89 5.60
N THR A 31 29.45 8.94 4.79
CA THR A 31 28.18 9.70 4.74
C THR A 31 27.21 9.24 3.64
N TRP A 32 27.54 8.19 2.88
CA TRP A 32 26.76 7.74 1.74
C TRP A 32 25.88 6.51 1.98
N SER A 33 25.65 6.10 3.23
CA SER A 33 24.97 4.82 3.49
C SER A 33 23.77 4.89 4.42
N LEU A 34 23.03 6.00 4.50
CA LEU A 34 21.77 6.04 5.26
C LEU A 34 20.68 6.87 4.54
N THR A 35 20.49 6.68 3.25
CA THR A 35 19.13 6.83 2.74
C THR A 35 18.36 5.57 3.13
N LEU A 36 17.93 5.55 4.37
CA LEU A 36 16.78 4.71 4.77
C LEU A 36 15.63 5.14 3.85
N TRP A 37 15.39 4.34 2.82
CA TRP A 37 14.13 4.37 2.11
C TRP A 37 13.07 4.12 3.17
N ALA A 38 12.45 5.20 3.67
CA ALA A 38 11.24 5.07 4.47
C ALA A 38 10.27 4.27 3.59
N LYS A 39 10.05 3.01 3.97
CA LYS A 39 9.04 2.19 3.32
C LYS A 39 7.74 3.01 3.39
N PRO A 40 7.02 3.19 2.28
CA PRO A 40 5.75 3.91 2.33
C PRO A 40 4.93 3.36 3.50
N ASP A 41 4.28 4.22 4.26
CA ASP A 41 3.42 3.82 5.40
C ASP A 41 2.29 2.85 4.97
N SER A 42 2.05 2.74 3.67
CA SER A 42 1.17 1.74 3.09
C SER A 42 1.79 0.36 3.15
N GLN A 43 1.10 -0.52 3.88
CA GLN A 43 1.45 -1.94 3.97
C GLN A 43 0.79 -2.79 2.87
N VAL A 44 -0.08 -2.22 2.06
CA VAL A 44 -0.81 -2.84 0.96
C VAL A 44 -0.44 -2.17 -0.35
N GLU A 45 -0.09 -2.97 -1.34
CA GLU A 45 0.29 -2.48 -2.67
C GLU A 45 -0.94 -2.33 -3.59
N TYR A 46 -0.83 -1.45 -4.59
CA TYR A 46 -1.86 -1.33 -5.62
C TYR A 46 -1.96 -2.65 -6.41
N PRO A 47 -3.17 -3.23 -6.54
CA PRO A 47 -3.34 -4.56 -7.14
C PRO A 47 -3.28 -4.48 -8.67
N GLN A 48 -2.09 -4.44 -9.24
CA GLN A 48 -1.91 -4.35 -10.69
C GLN A 48 -2.69 -5.44 -11.43
N GLY A 49 -3.37 -5.05 -12.51
CA GLY A 49 -4.10 -5.97 -13.37
C GLY A 49 -5.36 -6.61 -12.76
N TYR A 50 -5.87 -6.11 -11.64
CA TYR A 50 -7.05 -6.67 -10.94
C TYR A 50 -8.30 -6.78 -11.81
N ARG A 51 -8.45 -5.95 -12.84
CA ARG A 51 -9.59 -6.03 -13.78
C ARG A 51 -9.62 -7.31 -14.62
N ASN A 52 -8.50 -8.07 -14.64
CA ASN A 52 -8.42 -9.41 -15.25
C ASN A 52 -8.79 -10.53 -14.26
N TRP A 53 -9.06 -10.21 -12.99
CA TRP A 53 -9.46 -11.18 -11.98
C TRP A 53 -10.95 -11.52 -12.09
N THR A 54 -11.40 -12.46 -11.28
CA THR A 54 -12.82 -12.82 -11.25
C THR A 54 -13.64 -11.67 -10.71
N HIS A 55 -14.62 -11.22 -11.50
CA HIS A 55 -15.65 -10.30 -11.02
C HIS A 55 -16.60 -11.01 -10.06
N VAL A 56 -16.71 -10.51 -8.84
CA VAL A 56 -17.49 -11.12 -7.75
C VAL A 56 -18.94 -10.66 -7.76
N MET A 57 -19.12 -9.34 -7.76
CA MET A 57 -20.43 -8.68 -7.76
C MET A 57 -20.30 -7.20 -8.07
N SER A 58 -21.43 -6.56 -8.36
CA SER A 58 -21.53 -5.10 -8.44
C SER A 58 -22.79 -4.63 -7.72
N TYR A 59 -22.74 -3.39 -7.22
CA TYR A 59 -23.93 -2.69 -6.73
C TYR A 59 -23.79 -1.17 -6.90
N LEU A 60 -24.91 -0.48 -6.85
CA LEU A 60 -24.99 0.97 -6.85
C LEU A 60 -25.37 1.48 -5.45
N ILE A 61 -24.57 2.39 -4.91
CA ILE A 61 -24.99 3.25 -3.79
C ILE A 61 -25.54 4.54 -4.39
N GLY A 62 -26.85 4.59 -4.54
CA GLY A 62 -27.56 5.73 -5.12
C GLY A 62 -27.88 6.84 -4.11
N PRO A 63 -28.39 8.00 -4.58
CA PRO A 63 -28.63 9.20 -3.75
C PRO A 63 -29.58 8.97 -2.56
N GLN A 64 -30.42 7.94 -2.62
CA GLN A 64 -31.35 7.59 -1.54
C GLN A 64 -30.68 6.88 -0.36
N SER A 65 -29.42 6.42 -0.54
CA SER A 65 -28.71 5.72 0.51
C SER A 65 -28.12 6.71 1.53
N PRO A 66 -28.24 6.46 2.84
CA PRO A 66 -27.54 7.27 3.86
C PRO A 66 -26.00 7.19 3.74
N ALA A 67 -25.48 6.23 3.01
CA ALA A 67 -24.05 6.08 2.74
C ALA A 67 -23.59 6.88 1.50
N TYR A 68 -24.49 7.52 0.76
CA TYR A 68 -24.20 8.14 -0.54
C TYR A 68 -23.07 9.18 -0.46
N GLU A 69 -23.15 10.12 0.44
CA GLU A 69 -22.16 11.20 0.60
C GLU A 69 -20.73 10.65 0.81
N LYS A 70 -20.62 9.52 1.48
CA LYS A 70 -19.34 8.92 1.81
C LYS A 70 -18.84 7.93 0.76
N SER A 71 -19.74 7.17 0.18
CA SER A 71 -19.40 6.04 -0.68
C SER A 71 -20.34 5.86 -1.87
N GLY A 72 -21.03 6.92 -2.30
CA GLY A 72 -21.92 6.86 -3.47
C GLY A 72 -21.18 6.49 -4.75
N GLY A 73 -21.88 5.79 -5.64
CA GLY A 73 -21.41 5.38 -6.94
C GLY A 73 -21.61 3.90 -7.25
N LEU A 74 -21.08 3.49 -8.39
CA LEU A 74 -21.03 2.09 -8.81
C LEU A 74 -19.80 1.42 -8.21
N HIS A 75 -20.02 0.28 -7.57
CA HIS A 75 -19.00 -0.55 -6.98
C HIS A 75 -18.87 -1.86 -7.74
N HIS A 76 -17.67 -2.21 -8.15
CA HIS A 76 -17.33 -3.46 -8.82
C HIS A 76 -16.29 -4.21 -8.02
N PHE A 77 -16.63 -5.42 -7.60
CA PHE A 77 -15.73 -6.23 -6.78
C PHE A 77 -15.01 -7.26 -7.61
N TYR A 78 -13.71 -7.33 -7.44
CA TYR A 78 -12.83 -8.32 -8.07
C TYR A 78 -12.07 -9.09 -7.00
N ALA A 79 -11.80 -10.35 -7.28
CA ALA A 79 -11.05 -11.23 -6.39
C ALA A 79 -10.02 -12.04 -7.16
N ASN A 80 -8.81 -12.16 -6.60
CA ASN A 80 -7.82 -13.07 -7.15
C ASN A 80 -8.22 -14.53 -6.90
N GLU A 81 -7.50 -15.47 -7.50
CA GLU A 81 -7.83 -16.91 -7.41
C GLU A 81 -7.91 -17.41 -5.97
N LYS A 82 -6.95 -17.02 -5.11
CA LYS A 82 -6.96 -17.39 -3.68
C LYS A 82 -8.19 -16.84 -2.94
N ALA A 83 -8.60 -15.62 -3.24
CA ALA A 83 -9.81 -15.06 -2.64
C ALA A 83 -11.05 -15.79 -3.14
N MET A 84 -11.10 -16.24 -4.40
CA MET A 84 -12.19 -17.07 -4.91
C MET A 84 -12.27 -18.43 -4.24
N GLU A 85 -11.14 -19.04 -3.88
CA GLU A 85 -11.11 -20.23 -3.01
C GLU A 85 -11.68 -19.93 -1.63
N GLY A 86 -11.31 -18.78 -1.05
CA GLY A 86 -11.83 -18.30 0.22
C GLY A 86 -13.36 -18.13 0.23
N TYR A 87 -13.94 -17.58 -0.84
CA TYR A 87 -15.41 -17.49 -0.98
C TYR A 87 -16.10 -18.85 -0.99
N ARG A 88 -15.48 -19.86 -1.63
CA ARG A 88 -16.02 -21.22 -1.65
C ARG A 88 -15.92 -21.93 -0.31
N ALA A 89 -14.80 -21.72 0.40
CA ALA A 89 -14.50 -22.34 1.68
C ALA A 89 -15.12 -21.61 2.89
N GLY A 90 -15.58 -20.36 2.71
CA GLY A 90 -16.05 -19.51 3.81
C GLY A 90 -14.93 -18.93 4.68
N ARG A 91 -13.66 -19.10 4.31
CA ARG A 91 -12.47 -18.61 5.00
C ARG A 91 -11.36 -18.31 4.01
N PHE A 92 -10.67 -17.19 4.20
CA PHE A 92 -9.65 -16.70 3.26
C PHE A 92 -8.23 -17.04 3.75
N GLN A 93 -7.41 -17.53 2.84
CA GLN A 93 -6.00 -17.84 3.10
C GLN A 93 -5.11 -16.63 2.81
N ASP A 94 -3.90 -16.61 3.37
CA ASP A 94 -2.88 -15.61 3.11
C ASP A 94 -2.58 -15.51 1.61
N GLY A 95 -2.49 -14.27 1.12
CA GLY A 95 -2.40 -13.94 -0.29
C GLY A 95 -3.76 -13.80 -1.01
N SER A 96 -4.90 -13.96 -0.33
CA SER A 96 -6.20 -13.55 -0.86
C SER A 96 -6.24 -12.02 -1.01
N VAL A 97 -6.71 -11.54 -2.16
CA VAL A 97 -6.89 -10.11 -2.44
C VAL A 97 -8.30 -9.87 -2.97
N ILE A 98 -8.98 -8.91 -2.36
CA ILE A 98 -10.31 -8.43 -2.78
C ILE A 98 -10.20 -6.95 -3.07
N VAL A 99 -10.73 -6.54 -4.20
CA VAL A 99 -10.71 -5.17 -4.70
C VAL A 99 -12.13 -4.66 -4.85
N ASP A 100 -12.39 -3.46 -4.35
CA ASP A 100 -13.60 -2.68 -4.62
C ASP A 100 -13.21 -1.49 -5.52
N GLU A 101 -13.52 -1.57 -6.80
CA GLU A 101 -13.40 -0.47 -7.74
C GLU A 101 -14.66 0.39 -7.66
N ARG A 102 -14.51 1.66 -7.29
CA ARG A 102 -15.61 2.61 -7.22
C ARG A 102 -15.56 3.62 -8.35
N ASN A 103 -16.65 3.70 -9.11
CA ASN A 103 -16.84 4.63 -10.20
C ASN A 103 -18.00 5.60 -9.91
N LYS A 104 -17.96 6.80 -10.50
CA LYS A 104 -19.13 7.65 -10.55
C LYS A 104 -20.26 6.93 -11.29
N ALA A 105 -21.48 7.05 -10.79
CA ALA A 105 -22.68 6.65 -11.52
C ALA A 105 -23.12 7.83 -12.41
N GLN A 106 -23.19 7.62 -13.71
CA GLN A 106 -23.70 8.58 -14.68
C GLN A 106 -25.10 8.17 -15.11
N GLU A 107 -26.08 8.94 -14.70
CA GLU A 107 -27.48 8.66 -15.04
C GLU A 107 -27.94 9.61 -16.16
N ASN A 108 -28.53 9.04 -17.20
CA ASN A 108 -29.18 9.76 -18.25
C ASN A 108 -30.39 8.96 -18.76
N GLU A 109 -31.56 9.58 -18.81
CA GLU A 109 -32.80 8.99 -19.32
C GLU A 109 -33.15 7.60 -18.71
N GLY A 110 -32.93 7.46 -17.40
CA GLY A 110 -33.21 6.22 -16.68
C GLY A 110 -32.15 5.12 -16.87
N VAL A 111 -31.06 5.42 -17.58
CA VAL A 111 -29.91 4.51 -17.75
C VAL A 111 -28.74 4.96 -16.89
N THR A 112 -28.28 4.10 -16.00
CA THR A 112 -27.05 4.34 -15.22
C THR A 112 -25.87 3.67 -15.89
N ARG A 113 -24.81 4.46 -16.17
CA ARG A 113 -23.55 4.00 -16.77
C ARG A 113 -22.39 4.18 -15.79
N VAL A 114 -21.34 3.40 -16.01
CA VAL A 114 -20.06 3.57 -15.32
C VAL A 114 -19.40 4.86 -15.82
N GLY A 115 -19.13 5.77 -14.89
CA GLY A 115 -18.37 7.00 -15.14
C GLY A 115 -16.93 6.91 -14.67
N ASP A 116 -16.34 8.08 -14.37
CA ASP A 116 -14.94 8.18 -13.95
C ASP A 116 -14.63 7.32 -12.73
N LEU A 117 -13.44 6.73 -12.72
CA LEU A 117 -12.92 6.02 -11.57
C LEU A 117 -12.68 6.99 -10.40
N VAL A 118 -13.34 6.75 -9.29
CA VAL A 118 -13.15 7.51 -8.04
C VAL A 118 -11.96 6.97 -7.26
N GLY A 119 -11.86 5.65 -7.16
CA GLY A 119 -10.77 4.98 -6.46
C GLY A 119 -10.95 3.48 -6.32
N VAL A 120 -9.93 2.88 -5.75
CA VAL A 120 -9.80 1.44 -5.57
C VAL A 120 -9.54 1.17 -4.09
N ALA A 121 -10.45 0.48 -3.40
CA ALA A 121 -10.23 -0.02 -2.06
C ALA A 121 -9.78 -1.49 -2.12
N VAL A 122 -8.80 -1.84 -1.30
CA VAL A 122 -8.16 -3.15 -1.35
C VAL A 122 -8.11 -3.77 0.03
N MET A 123 -8.45 -5.06 0.10
CA MET A 123 -8.20 -5.93 1.24
C MET A 123 -7.20 -7.01 0.85
N VAL A 124 -6.14 -7.18 1.64
CA VAL A 124 -5.14 -8.24 1.45
C VAL A 124 -5.07 -9.09 2.70
N LYS A 125 -5.17 -10.41 2.56
CA LYS A 125 -4.98 -11.36 3.66
C LYS A 125 -3.50 -11.67 3.82
N ASP A 126 -2.96 -11.38 4.99
CA ASP A 126 -1.62 -11.75 5.44
C ASP A 126 -1.63 -11.81 6.97
N SER A 127 -1.77 -12.99 7.50
CA SER A 127 -1.94 -13.23 8.95
C SER A 127 -0.73 -12.82 9.76
N SER A 128 0.46 -12.81 9.17
CA SER A 128 1.70 -12.42 9.84
C SER A 128 1.83 -10.90 9.97
N ARG A 129 1.42 -10.15 8.93
CA ARG A 129 1.55 -8.69 8.89
C ARG A 129 0.38 -7.97 9.55
N PHE A 130 -0.79 -8.57 9.52
CA PHE A 130 -2.05 -7.95 9.94
C PHE A 130 -2.76 -8.72 11.06
N ALA A 131 -2.00 -9.34 11.98
CA ALA A 131 -2.55 -10.14 13.08
C ALA A 131 -3.61 -9.40 13.91
N GLU A 132 -3.40 -8.10 14.18
CA GLU A 132 -4.31 -7.27 14.99
C GLU A 132 -5.64 -6.95 14.29
N THR A 133 -5.71 -7.14 12.97
CA THR A 133 -6.89 -6.87 12.15
C THR A 133 -7.50 -8.14 11.55
N GLY A 134 -7.35 -9.27 12.26
CA GLY A 134 -7.85 -10.56 11.79
C GLY A 134 -7.12 -11.09 10.56
N GLY A 135 -5.89 -10.65 10.33
CA GLY A 135 -5.08 -11.02 9.19
C GLY A 135 -5.37 -10.19 7.93
N TRP A 136 -6.15 -9.10 7.99
CA TRP A 136 -6.50 -8.30 6.85
C TRP A 136 -5.84 -6.90 6.86
N GLY A 137 -5.08 -6.60 5.82
CA GLY A 137 -4.62 -5.25 5.51
C GLY A 137 -5.64 -4.50 4.65
N PHE A 138 -5.75 -3.18 4.87
CA PHE A 138 -6.70 -2.31 4.17
C PHE A 138 -5.97 -1.12 3.56
N GLU A 139 -6.29 -0.78 2.32
CA GLU A 139 -5.79 0.43 1.68
C GLU A 139 -6.80 0.98 0.67
N VAL A 140 -6.64 2.26 0.33
CA VAL A 140 -7.40 2.95 -0.72
C VAL A 140 -6.44 3.70 -1.62
N PHE A 141 -6.73 3.69 -2.90
CA PHE A 141 -6.01 4.39 -3.96
C PHE A 141 -6.98 5.31 -4.70
N ARG A 142 -6.54 6.51 -5.12
CA ARG A 142 -7.39 7.45 -5.86
C ARG A 142 -7.21 7.29 -7.36
N GLY A 143 -8.31 7.12 -8.08
CA GLY A 143 -8.26 6.92 -9.52
C GLY A 143 -7.31 5.78 -9.87
N GLU A 144 -6.50 5.97 -10.89
CA GLU A 144 -5.47 5.01 -11.34
C GLU A 144 -4.12 5.18 -10.60
N SER A 145 -4.02 6.07 -9.62
CA SER A 145 -2.77 6.32 -8.91
C SER A 145 -2.40 5.14 -8.01
N PRO A 146 -1.17 4.60 -8.10
CA PRO A 146 -0.70 3.57 -7.19
C PRO A 146 -0.34 4.10 -5.79
N THR A 147 -0.52 5.41 -5.56
CA THR A 147 -0.21 6.02 -4.26
C THR A 147 -1.32 5.75 -3.26
N ALA A 148 -0.97 5.07 -2.20
CA ALA A 148 -1.85 4.80 -1.06
C ALA A 148 -2.26 6.10 -0.35
N VAL A 149 -3.52 6.18 0.09
CA VAL A 149 -4.06 7.41 0.69
C VAL A 149 -4.56 7.24 2.13
N LEU A 150 -4.63 6.01 2.65
CA LEU A 150 -5.08 5.82 4.02
C LEU A 150 -3.97 6.14 5.03
N THR A 151 -4.34 6.90 6.04
CA THR A 151 -3.57 7.03 7.28
C THR A 151 -3.80 5.79 8.17
N ALA A 152 -3.01 5.62 9.23
CA ALA A 152 -3.24 4.58 10.24
C ALA A 152 -4.68 4.63 10.79
N ARG A 153 -5.22 5.83 11.06
CA ARG A 153 -6.61 6.04 11.49
C ARG A 153 -7.63 5.60 10.42
N GLY A 154 -7.33 5.86 9.14
CA GLY A 154 -8.18 5.43 8.02
C GLY A 154 -8.26 3.91 7.95
N ARG A 155 -7.12 3.22 8.04
CA ARG A 155 -7.07 1.75 8.08
C ARG A 155 -7.82 1.16 9.26
N ALA A 156 -7.67 1.75 10.45
CA ALA A 156 -8.44 1.34 11.63
C ALA A 156 -9.96 1.53 11.43
N THR A 157 -10.40 2.58 10.73
CA THR A 157 -11.81 2.79 10.40
C THR A 157 -12.34 1.69 9.48
N CYS A 158 -11.56 1.27 8.48
CA CYS A 158 -11.93 0.14 7.59
C CYS A 158 -12.09 -1.13 8.41
N TYR A 159 -11.08 -1.46 9.22
CA TYR A 159 -11.12 -2.64 10.09
C TYR A 159 -12.33 -2.64 11.03
N ASN A 160 -12.62 -1.55 11.72
CA ASN A 160 -13.75 -1.45 12.65
C ASN A 160 -15.10 -1.71 11.97
N CYS A 161 -15.24 -1.30 10.72
CA CYS A 161 -16.42 -1.64 9.92
C CYS A 161 -16.44 -3.14 9.58
N HIS A 162 -15.34 -3.68 9.06
CA HIS A 162 -15.21 -5.07 8.63
C HIS A 162 -15.28 -6.07 9.81
N ALA A 163 -14.90 -5.67 11.01
CA ALA A 163 -15.01 -6.49 12.22
C ALA A 163 -16.44 -6.96 12.54
N LYS A 164 -17.46 -6.25 12.04
CA LYS A 164 -18.87 -6.68 12.11
C LYS A 164 -19.15 -7.95 11.31
N GLN A 165 -18.26 -8.33 10.40
CA GLN A 165 -18.34 -9.54 9.56
C GLN A 165 -17.31 -10.59 10.00
N LYS A 166 -16.89 -10.61 11.26
CA LYS A 166 -15.88 -11.56 11.78
C LYS A 166 -16.22 -13.02 11.50
N ASP A 167 -17.51 -13.38 11.59
CA ASP A 167 -18.00 -14.75 11.33
C ASP A 167 -17.88 -15.15 9.85
N ARG A 168 -17.65 -14.18 8.97
CA ARG A 168 -17.44 -14.35 7.53
C ARG A 168 -16.03 -13.94 7.13
N ASP A 169 -15.09 -14.14 8.05
CA ASP A 169 -13.68 -13.75 7.90
C ASP A 169 -13.54 -12.27 7.45
N PHE A 170 -14.32 -11.36 8.05
CA PHE A 170 -14.32 -9.90 7.82
C PHE A 170 -14.76 -9.45 6.44
N VAL A 171 -15.36 -10.31 5.60
CA VAL A 171 -15.74 -10.01 4.21
C VAL A 171 -17.22 -9.78 4.07
N TYR A 172 -17.63 -8.64 3.49
CA TYR A 172 -19.02 -8.28 3.23
C TYR A 172 -19.60 -8.94 1.98
N THR A 173 -18.78 -9.08 0.95
CA THR A 173 -19.19 -9.59 -0.35
C THR A 173 -19.48 -11.09 -0.32
N THR A 174 -20.34 -11.54 -1.24
CA THR A 174 -20.65 -12.94 -1.44
C THR A 174 -20.59 -13.27 -2.92
N VAL A 175 -20.16 -14.47 -3.26
CA VAL A 175 -20.25 -15.00 -4.61
C VAL A 175 -21.62 -15.68 -4.77
N ARG A 176 -22.31 -15.40 -5.88
CA ARG A 176 -23.52 -16.14 -6.23
C ARG A 176 -23.12 -17.60 -6.47
N LYS A 177 -23.81 -18.52 -5.80
CA LYS A 177 -23.65 -19.95 -6.12
C LYS A 177 -24.20 -20.20 -7.52
N PRO A 178 -23.54 -21.06 -8.32
CA PRO A 178 -24.04 -21.46 -9.62
C PRO A 178 -25.42 -22.15 -9.53
#